data_53ba327480804abfffbde28923a67494
#
_entry.id   53ba327480804abfffbde28923a67494
#
_cell.length_a   1.000
_cell.length_b   1.000
_cell.length_c   1.000
_cell.angle_alpha   90.00
_cell.angle_beta   90.00
_cell.angle_gamma   90.00
#
_symmetry.space_group_name_H-M   'P 1'
#
loop_
_entity.id
_entity.type
_entity.pdbx_description
1 polymer ?
#
loop_
_entity_poly.entity_id
_entity_poly.type
_entity_poly.pdbx_seq_one_letter_code
_entity_poly.pdbx_strand_id
1 'polypeptide(L)'
;KLGVKMEKLKQIYEGKAKKLYETEDKDLLIQEFKDDATAFDATKRGTIMNKGIINNKLPEKIFTLLQKKGIPTHFMERMNDRDMLVKRVEIVPIEVTMRNIVAGGMAKLLGLDEGIILKQPVLEWHFKEDALHDPLINDDHVRALGIATEKELEIIKKYSYKINELMKKFFDSKNLILVDFKLEFGRCKGKIILADEISPDTCRLWDKTTKEKLDKDRFRRDLGNVESAYQEVLRRVME
;
A
#
# COMPACT_ATOMS: atom_id res chain seq x y z
N LYS A 1 6.03 29.92 -11.98
CA LYS A 1 6.15 28.86 -13.01
C LYS A 1 4.74 28.44 -13.36
N LEU A 2 4.28 28.79 -14.57
CA LEU A 2 3.06 28.21 -15.14
C LEU A 2 3.31 26.70 -15.21
N GLY A 3 2.60 25.92 -14.39
CA GLY A 3 2.69 24.48 -14.40
C GLY A 3 2.18 23.96 -15.73
N VAL A 4 3.05 23.31 -16.49
CA VAL A 4 2.62 22.50 -17.63
C VAL A 4 1.65 21.46 -17.06
N LYS A 5 0.41 21.49 -17.51
CA LYS A 5 -0.61 20.52 -17.09
C LYS A 5 -0.21 19.19 -17.69
N MET A 6 0.33 18.30 -16.86
CA MET A 6 0.65 16.93 -17.30
C MET A 6 -0.62 16.22 -17.76
N GLU A 7 -0.58 15.61 -18.94
CA GLU A 7 -1.70 14.89 -19.53
C GLU A 7 -1.42 13.39 -19.60
N LYS A 8 -2.48 12.59 -19.53
CA LYS A 8 -2.41 11.15 -19.75
C LYS A 8 -2.15 10.90 -21.23
N LEU A 9 -1.04 10.20 -21.51
CA LEU A 9 -0.76 9.68 -22.85
C LEU A 9 -1.20 8.21 -22.93
N LYS A 10 -0.32 7.31 -23.38
CA LYS A 10 -0.60 5.89 -23.53
C LYS A 10 -0.77 5.21 -22.18
N GLN A 11 -1.83 4.40 -22.03
CA GLN A 11 -1.95 3.48 -20.89
C GLN A 11 -0.92 2.35 -21.04
N ILE A 12 -0.10 2.15 -20.03
CA ILE A 12 0.97 1.13 -20.02
C ILE A 12 0.72 -0.01 -19.06
N TYR A 13 -0.21 0.16 -18.11
CA TYR A 13 -0.54 -0.87 -17.13
C TYR A 13 -1.99 -0.69 -16.65
N GLU A 14 -2.64 -1.82 -16.37
CA GLU A 14 -3.89 -1.86 -15.62
C GLU A 14 -3.86 -3.02 -14.62
N GLY A 15 -3.98 -2.66 -13.35
CA GLY A 15 -4.07 -3.61 -12.23
C GLY A 15 -5.48 -3.64 -11.61
N LYS A 16 -5.55 -4.32 -10.48
CA LYS A 16 -6.81 -4.52 -9.71
C LYS A 16 -7.42 -3.19 -9.22
N ALA A 17 -6.59 -2.24 -8.81
CA ALA A 17 -7.04 -0.99 -8.18
C ALA A 17 -6.69 0.28 -8.96
N LYS A 18 -5.84 0.22 -9.98
CA LYS A 18 -5.30 1.39 -10.66
C LYS A 18 -4.86 1.11 -12.09
N LYS A 19 -4.72 2.21 -12.85
CA LYS A 19 -4.11 2.26 -14.18
C LYS A 19 -2.90 3.18 -14.15
N LEU A 20 -1.90 2.92 -15.01
CA LEU A 20 -0.74 3.80 -15.20
C LEU A 20 -0.71 4.31 -16.63
N TYR A 21 -0.45 5.59 -16.76
CA TYR A 21 -0.33 6.29 -18.04
C TYR A 21 1.03 6.96 -18.16
N GLU A 22 1.58 6.96 -19.36
CA GLU A 22 2.73 7.78 -19.70
C GLU A 22 2.36 9.27 -19.69
N THR A 23 3.39 10.09 -19.53
CA THR A 23 3.32 11.55 -19.67
C THR A 23 4.37 12.01 -20.69
N GLU A 24 4.41 13.30 -21.00
CA GLU A 24 5.47 13.88 -21.82
C GLU A 24 6.86 13.72 -21.18
N ASP A 25 6.91 13.71 -19.83
CA ASP A 25 8.14 13.41 -19.09
C ASP A 25 8.28 11.90 -18.88
N LYS A 26 9.30 11.30 -19.51
CA LYS A 26 9.56 9.85 -19.42
C LYS A 26 9.85 9.34 -18.01
N ASP A 27 10.25 10.22 -17.10
CA ASP A 27 10.54 9.91 -15.69
C ASP A 27 9.28 9.94 -14.81
N LEU A 28 8.15 10.38 -15.36
CA LEU A 28 6.88 10.53 -14.63
C LEU A 28 5.76 9.70 -15.24
N LEU A 29 4.85 9.26 -14.39
CA LEU A 29 3.62 8.55 -14.76
C LEU A 29 2.43 9.22 -14.06
N ILE A 30 1.24 9.08 -14.68
CA ILE A 30 -0.02 9.37 -13.99
C ILE A 30 -0.63 8.03 -13.56
N GLN A 31 -0.90 7.91 -12.26
CA GLN A 31 -1.60 6.80 -11.66
C GLN A 31 -3.06 7.19 -11.43
N GLU A 32 -3.98 6.47 -12.09
CA GLU A 32 -5.43 6.63 -11.91
C GLU A 32 -5.97 5.54 -11.00
N PHE A 33 -6.68 5.92 -9.94
CA PHE A 33 -7.29 4.99 -9.00
C PHE A 33 -8.72 4.62 -9.42
N LYS A 34 -9.02 3.31 -9.32
CA LYS A 34 -10.30 2.70 -9.71
C LYS A 34 -11.16 2.41 -8.49
N ASP A 35 -12.47 2.32 -8.70
CA ASP A 35 -13.42 1.86 -7.68
C ASP A 35 -13.53 0.33 -7.62
N ASP A 36 -12.91 -0.38 -8.57
CA ASP A 36 -12.89 -1.84 -8.61
C ASP A 36 -12.27 -2.42 -7.34
N ALA A 37 -12.92 -3.39 -6.76
CA ALA A 37 -12.45 -4.14 -5.61
C ALA A 37 -12.35 -5.63 -5.97
N THR A 38 -11.23 -6.25 -5.63
CA THR A 38 -11.03 -7.68 -5.79
C THR A 38 -10.51 -8.28 -4.49
N ALA A 39 -10.88 -9.53 -4.24
CA ALA A 39 -10.35 -10.31 -3.14
C ALA A 39 -10.14 -11.76 -3.59
N PHE A 40 -9.29 -12.51 -2.86
CA PHE A 40 -9.02 -13.93 -3.13
C PHE A 40 -8.62 -14.16 -4.59
N ASP A 41 -7.56 -13.48 -5.04
CA ASP A 41 -7.01 -13.58 -6.40
C ASP A 41 -8.04 -13.31 -7.51
N ALA A 42 -8.83 -12.27 -7.28
CA ALA A 42 -9.91 -11.81 -8.15
C ALA A 42 -11.07 -12.80 -8.33
N THR A 43 -11.17 -13.87 -7.52
CA THR A 43 -12.35 -14.73 -7.50
C THR A 43 -13.57 -13.99 -6.95
N LYS A 44 -13.36 -13.03 -6.05
CA LYS A 44 -14.39 -12.09 -5.61
C LYS A 44 -14.15 -10.72 -6.23
N ARG A 45 -15.13 -10.22 -6.95
CA ARG A 45 -15.10 -8.92 -7.64
C ARG A 45 -16.29 -8.08 -7.24
N GLY A 46 -16.11 -6.77 -7.20
CA GLY A 46 -17.15 -5.79 -6.92
C GLY A 46 -16.65 -4.38 -7.12
N THR A 47 -17.50 -3.42 -6.81
CA THR A 47 -17.18 -2.00 -6.84
C THR A 47 -17.44 -1.44 -5.45
N ILE A 48 -16.52 -0.63 -4.95
CA ILE A 48 -16.69 0.15 -3.72
C ILE A 48 -16.74 1.61 -4.16
N MET A 49 -17.91 2.23 -4.03
CA MET A 49 -18.15 3.59 -4.52
C MET A 49 -17.18 4.58 -3.87
N ASN A 50 -16.57 5.42 -4.71
CA ASN A 50 -15.58 6.43 -4.30
C ASN A 50 -14.27 5.87 -3.71
N LYS A 51 -14.03 4.56 -3.77
CA LYS A 51 -12.77 3.94 -3.32
C LYS A 51 -11.56 4.59 -3.99
N GLY A 52 -11.61 4.82 -5.30
CA GLY A 52 -10.52 5.45 -6.06
C GLY A 52 -10.19 6.86 -5.55
N ILE A 53 -11.21 7.64 -5.17
CA ILE A 53 -11.01 8.98 -4.59
C ILE A 53 -10.31 8.87 -3.23
N ILE A 54 -10.76 7.95 -2.39
CA ILE A 54 -10.18 7.72 -1.05
C ILE A 54 -8.74 7.22 -1.19
N ASN A 55 -8.52 6.25 -2.07
CA ASN A 55 -7.21 5.64 -2.34
C ASN A 55 -6.24 6.61 -3.07
N ASN A 56 -6.69 7.76 -3.52
CA ASN A 56 -5.85 8.86 -4.00
C ASN A 56 -5.54 9.89 -2.88
N LYS A 57 -6.55 10.28 -2.09
CA LYS A 57 -6.39 11.29 -1.04
C LYS A 57 -5.57 10.80 0.16
N LEU A 58 -5.77 9.55 0.57
CA LEU A 58 -5.02 8.97 1.70
C LEU A 58 -3.52 8.85 1.43
N PRO A 59 -3.08 8.27 0.30
CA PRO A 59 -1.65 8.20 -0.04
C PRO A 59 -0.99 9.57 -0.14
N GLU A 60 -1.66 10.60 -0.68
CA GLU A 60 -1.12 11.98 -0.67
C GLU A 60 -0.73 12.41 0.75
N LYS A 61 -1.62 12.23 1.73
CA LYS A 61 -1.36 12.61 3.13
C LYS A 61 -0.21 11.80 3.72
N ILE A 62 -0.24 10.49 3.51
CA ILE A 62 0.74 9.56 4.09
C ILE A 62 2.11 9.73 3.44
N PHE A 63 2.19 9.77 2.10
CA PHE A 63 3.48 9.97 1.41
C PHE A 63 4.10 11.32 1.76
N THR A 64 3.30 12.38 1.85
CA THR A 64 3.79 13.70 2.29
C THR A 64 4.38 13.64 3.71
N LEU A 65 3.71 12.92 4.63
CA LEU A 65 4.23 12.68 5.98
C LEU A 65 5.57 11.92 5.93
N LEU A 66 5.63 10.83 5.18
CA LEU A 66 6.81 9.98 5.07
C LEU A 66 8.00 10.72 4.43
N GLN A 67 7.75 11.50 3.38
CA GLN A 67 8.77 12.34 2.73
C GLN A 67 9.37 13.37 3.70
N LYS A 68 8.54 14.05 4.50
CA LYS A 68 8.98 14.96 5.57
C LYS A 68 9.84 14.27 6.64
N LYS A 69 9.71 12.95 6.78
CA LYS A 69 10.49 12.12 7.72
C LYS A 69 11.68 11.42 7.05
N GLY A 70 12.00 11.81 5.80
CA GLY A 70 13.17 11.31 5.06
C GLY A 70 13.01 9.92 4.47
N ILE A 71 11.78 9.47 4.20
CA ILE A 71 11.49 8.30 3.39
C ILE A 71 11.27 8.76 1.95
N PRO A 72 12.12 8.38 0.99
CA PRO A 72 11.90 8.72 -0.41
C PRO A 72 10.71 7.92 -0.95
N THR A 73 9.82 8.60 -1.68
CA THR A 73 8.65 7.98 -2.29
C THR A 73 8.55 8.33 -3.77
N HIS A 74 7.74 7.59 -4.51
CA HIS A 74 7.42 7.89 -5.90
C HIS A 74 6.43 9.08 -6.03
N PHE A 75 5.68 9.39 -4.99
CA PHE A 75 4.67 10.44 -4.99
C PHE A 75 5.25 11.81 -5.32
N MET A 76 4.61 12.52 -6.24
CA MET A 76 4.91 13.90 -6.61
C MET A 76 3.79 14.85 -6.16
N GLU A 77 2.59 14.66 -6.70
CA GLU A 77 1.41 15.46 -6.36
C GLU A 77 0.11 14.74 -6.71
N ARG A 78 -0.98 15.11 -6.05
CA ARG A 78 -2.33 14.71 -6.42
C ARG A 78 -2.88 15.72 -7.45
N MET A 79 -3.17 15.24 -8.66
CA MET A 79 -3.59 16.08 -9.76
C MET A 79 -5.09 16.44 -9.70
N ASN A 80 -5.90 15.47 -9.29
CA ASN A 80 -7.36 15.61 -9.15
C ASN A 80 -7.89 14.53 -8.19
N ASP A 81 -9.20 14.27 -8.19
CA ASP A 81 -9.80 13.31 -7.28
C ASP A 81 -9.31 11.84 -7.47
N ARG A 82 -8.91 11.45 -8.69
CA ARG A 82 -8.53 10.08 -9.02
C ARG A 82 -7.10 9.94 -9.51
N ASP A 83 -6.46 11.02 -9.95
CA ASP A 83 -5.17 11.00 -10.58
C ASP A 83 -4.07 11.53 -9.67
N MET A 84 -2.96 10.82 -9.65
CA MET A 84 -1.74 11.14 -8.92
C MET A 84 -0.56 11.12 -9.88
N LEU A 85 0.25 12.17 -9.87
CA LEU A 85 1.54 12.20 -10.55
C LEU A 85 2.57 11.49 -9.68
N VAL A 86 3.28 10.54 -10.29
CA VAL A 86 4.28 9.73 -9.60
C VAL A 86 5.56 9.60 -10.43
N LYS A 87 6.68 9.38 -9.79
CA LYS A 87 7.93 9.01 -10.48
C LYS A 87 7.78 7.63 -11.10
N ARG A 88 8.31 7.46 -12.31
CA ARG A 88 8.47 6.14 -12.92
C ARG A 88 9.50 5.35 -12.11
N VAL A 89 9.14 4.15 -11.72
CA VAL A 89 10.01 3.22 -11.00
C VAL A 89 9.99 1.85 -11.65
N GLU A 90 11.08 1.12 -11.54
CA GLU A 90 11.13 -0.31 -11.78
C GLU A 90 10.79 -1.00 -10.46
N ILE A 91 9.63 -1.64 -10.37
CA ILE A 91 9.19 -2.32 -9.14
C ILE A 91 10.16 -3.46 -8.82
N VAL A 92 10.62 -3.51 -7.58
CA VAL A 92 11.27 -4.70 -7.03
C VAL A 92 10.17 -5.76 -6.86
N PRO A 93 10.28 -6.96 -7.48
CA PRO A 93 9.17 -7.91 -7.49
C PRO A 93 8.99 -8.63 -6.13
N ILE A 94 8.87 -7.83 -5.08
CA ILE A 94 8.63 -8.24 -3.69
C ILE A 94 7.53 -7.34 -3.12
N GLU A 95 6.51 -7.96 -2.55
CA GLU A 95 5.60 -7.30 -1.62
C GLU A 95 6.14 -7.46 -0.19
N VAL A 96 6.21 -6.35 0.54
CA VAL A 96 6.63 -6.35 1.95
C VAL A 96 5.40 -6.22 2.82
N THR A 97 5.15 -7.19 3.68
CA THR A 97 4.09 -7.07 4.70
C THR A 97 4.71 -6.81 6.07
N MET A 98 4.32 -5.69 6.68
CA MET A 98 4.66 -5.37 8.07
C MET A 98 3.48 -5.70 8.97
N ARG A 99 3.70 -6.54 9.99
CA ARG A 99 2.64 -6.98 10.91
C ARG A 99 2.91 -6.53 12.34
N ASN A 100 1.92 -5.95 12.96
CA ASN A 100 1.93 -5.54 14.37
C ASN A 100 1.00 -6.41 15.23
N ILE A 101 -0.04 -6.96 14.61
CA ILE A 101 -1.08 -7.78 15.24
C ILE A 101 -1.34 -8.97 14.32
N VAL A 102 -1.57 -10.13 14.88
CA VAL A 102 -1.91 -11.34 14.13
C VAL A 102 -3.25 -11.16 13.42
N ALA A 103 -3.24 -11.26 12.08
CA ALA A 103 -4.44 -11.20 11.25
C ALA A 103 -4.21 -11.86 9.88
N GLY A 104 -5.30 -12.13 9.17
CA GLY A 104 -5.28 -12.56 7.77
C GLY A 104 -4.40 -13.77 7.51
N GLY A 105 -3.43 -13.64 6.58
CA GLY A 105 -2.53 -14.74 6.17
C GLY A 105 -1.72 -15.33 7.31
N MET A 106 -1.19 -14.48 8.20
CA MET A 106 -0.39 -14.94 9.35
C MET A 106 -1.21 -15.78 10.33
N ALA A 107 -2.45 -15.38 10.63
CA ALA A 107 -3.34 -16.14 11.49
C ALA A 107 -3.58 -17.55 10.93
N LYS A 108 -3.86 -17.64 9.63
CA LYS A 108 -4.07 -18.92 8.94
C LYS A 108 -2.81 -19.77 8.88
N LEU A 109 -1.68 -19.18 8.51
CA LEU A 109 -0.42 -19.87 8.31
C LEU A 109 0.10 -20.52 9.61
N LEU A 110 -0.04 -19.80 10.72
CA LEU A 110 0.49 -20.20 12.02
C LEU A 110 -0.55 -20.82 12.97
N GLY A 111 -1.83 -20.87 12.55
CA GLY A 111 -2.93 -21.38 13.39
C GLY A 111 -3.16 -20.54 14.65
N LEU A 112 -2.93 -19.22 14.56
CA LEU A 112 -3.06 -18.30 15.68
C LEU A 112 -4.39 -17.54 15.65
N ASP A 113 -4.88 -17.15 16.81
CA ASP A 113 -6.05 -16.30 16.92
C ASP A 113 -5.78 -14.88 16.40
N GLU A 114 -6.74 -14.34 15.66
CA GLU A 114 -6.69 -12.95 15.20
C GLU A 114 -6.79 -12.00 16.40
N GLY A 115 -5.98 -10.94 16.39
CA GLY A 115 -5.97 -9.93 17.45
C GLY A 115 -4.83 -10.06 18.45
N ILE A 116 -4.03 -11.11 18.40
CA ILE A 116 -2.82 -11.25 19.25
C ILE A 116 -1.83 -10.15 18.87
N ILE A 117 -1.46 -9.32 19.84
CA ILE A 117 -0.46 -8.26 19.67
C ILE A 117 0.93 -8.90 19.65
N LEU A 118 1.69 -8.66 18.59
CA LEU A 118 3.04 -9.18 18.46
C LEU A 118 4.01 -8.41 19.37
N LYS A 119 4.92 -9.13 20.02
CA LYS A 119 5.95 -8.52 20.90
C LYS A 119 6.86 -7.56 20.15
N GLN A 120 7.09 -7.84 18.86
CA GLN A 120 7.81 -6.98 17.92
C GLN A 120 7.16 -7.08 16.54
N PRO A 121 7.28 -6.05 15.68
CA PRO A 121 6.78 -6.13 14.32
C PRO A 121 7.43 -7.29 13.54
N VAL A 122 6.64 -8.00 12.75
CA VAL A 122 7.13 -9.02 11.82
C VAL A 122 7.16 -8.43 10.42
N LEU A 123 8.28 -8.60 9.72
CA LEU A 123 8.44 -8.29 8.32
C LEU A 123 8.39 -9.59 7.52
N GLU A 124 7.51 -9.65 6.54
CA GLU A 124 7.38 -10.77 5.61
C GLU A 124 7.69 -10.30 4.19
N TRP A 125 8.34 -11.18 3.41
CA TRP A 125 8.53 -11.02 1.98
C TRP A 125 7.56 -11.92 1.23
N HIS A 126 6.89 -11.38 0.23
CA HIS A 126 6.09 -12.15 -0.70
C HIS A 126 6.62 -11.93 -2.11
N PHE A 127 6.85 -13.01 -2.84
CA PHE A 127 7.22 -12.90 -4.25
C PHE A 127 6.03 -12.39 -5.05
N LYS A 128 6.21 -11.25 -5.71
CA LYS A 128 5.13 -10.58 -6.45
C LYS A 128 4.86 -11.30 -7.76
N GLU A 129 4.00 -12.31 -7.69
CA GLU A 129 3.59 -13.15 -8.82
C GLU A 129 2.14 -13.59 -8.63
N ASP A 130 1.20 -12.87 -9.23
CA ASP A 130 -0.25 -13.09 -9.11
C ASP A 130 -0.64 -14.56 -9.43
N ALA A 131 0.02 -15.20 -10.40
CA ALA A 131 -0.25 -16.59 -10.78
C ALA A 131 0.10 -17.60 -9.69
N LEU A 132 1.00 -17.23 -8.78
CA LEU A 132 1.43 -18.04 -7.64
C LEU A 132 0.82 -17.58 -6.31
N HIS A 133 -0.11 -16.62 -6.33
CA HIS A 133 -0.77 -16.05 -5.13
C HIS A 133 0.20 -15.36 -4.16
N ASP A 134 1.22 -14.69 -4.71
CA ASP A 134 2.24 -13.94 -3.97
C ASP A 134 2.82 -14.75 -2.78
N PRO A 135 3.53 -15.88 -3.04
CA PRO A 135 3.95 -16.80 -2.00
C PRO A 135 4.95 -16.15 -1.04
N LEU A 136 4.88 -16.55 0.22
CA LEU A 136 5.84 -16.15 1.25
C LEU A 136 7.22 -16.72 0.91
N ILE A 137 8.23 -15.86 0.92
CA ILE A 137 9.64 -16.18 0.69
C ILE A 137 10.51 -15.63 1.82
N ASN A 138 11.78 -16.01 1.85
CA ASN A 138 12.76 -15.48 2.79
C ASN A 138 13.93 -14.79 2.07
N ASP A 139 14.86 -14.23 2.84
CA ASP A 139 16.04 -13.54 2.31
C ASP A 139 16.86 -14.41 1.36
N ASP A 140 17.00 -15.72 1.65
CA ASP A 140 17.79 -16.62 0.83
C ASP A 140 17.14 -16.87 -0.53
N HIS A 141 15.81 -16.96 -0.59
CA HIS A 141 15.11 -16.99 -1.87
C HIS A 141 15.38 -15.74 -2.68
N VAL A 142 15.30 -14.56 -2.05
CA VAL A 142 15.51 -13.28 -2.74
C VAL A 142 16.93 -13.20 -3.31
N ARG A 143 17.93 -13.63 -2.54
CA ARG A 143 19.33 -13.65 -2.97
C ARG A 143 19.58 -14.66 -4.08
N ALA A 144 19.15 -15.92 -3.86
CA ALA A 144 19.40 -17.02 -4.79
C ALA A 144 18.74 -16.79 -6.15
N LEU A 145 17.60 -16.16 -6.19
CA LEU A 145 16.87 -15.83 -7.41
C LEU A 145 17.29 -14.50 -8.04
N GLY A 146 18.19 -13.74 -7.39
CA GLY A 146 18.64 -12.43 -7.89
C GLY A 146 17.55 -11.37 -7.96
N ILE A 147 16.50 -11.47 -7.13
CA ILE A 147 15.36 -10.56 -7.13
C ILE A 147 15.77 -9.17 -6.67
N ALA A 148 16.58 -9.10 -5.62
CA ALA A 148 17.17 -7.89 -5.10
C ALA A 148 18.58 -8.16 -4.56
N THR A 149 19.44 -7.14 -4.59
CA THR A 149 20.77 -7.19 -3.97
C THR A 149 20.67 -7.09 -2.46
N GLU A 150 21.71 -7.55 -1.73
CA GLU A 150 21.77 -7.42 -0.27
C GLU A 150 21.57 -5.97 0.19
N LYS A 151 22.21 -5.03 -0.49
CA LYS A 151 22.09 -3.61 -0.18
C LYS A 151 20.65 -3.09 -0.38
N GLU A 152 19.94 -3.56 -1.40
CA GLU A 152 18.54 -3.20 -1.61
C GLU A 152 17.66 -3.78 -0.51
N LEU A 153 17.88 -5.05 -0.12
CA LEU A 153 17.15 -5.68 0.99
C LEU A 153 17.34 -4.93 2.31
N GLU A 154 18.57 -4.54 2.64
CA GLU A 154 18.85 -3.75 3.85
C GLU A 154 18.13 -2.40 3.82
N ILE A 155 18.12 -1.71 2.68
CA ILE A 155 17.41 -0.43 2.52
C ILE A 155 15.91 -0.63 2.68
N ILE A 156 15.33 -1.65 2.03
CA ILE A 156 13.90 -1.96 2.11
C ILE A 156 13.51 -2.29 3.56
N LYS A 157 14.26 -3.18 4.24
CA LYS A 157 14.05 -3.49 5.66
C LYS A 157 14.06 -2.23 6.52
N LYS A 158 15.12 -1.42 6.40
CA LYS A 158 15.28 -0.17 7.17
C LYS A 158 14.09 0.77 6.96
N TYR A 159 13.66 0.96 5.72
CA TYR A 159 12.52 1.82 5.41
C TYR A 159 11.22 1.24 5.94
N SER A 160 11.00 -0.07 5.78
CA SER A 160 9.77 -0.74 6.23
C SER A 160 9.56 -0.60 7.74
N TYR A 161 10.59 -0.85 8.55
CA TYR A 161 10.51 -0.65 10.00
C TYR A 161 10.28 0.83 10.37
N LYS A 162 10.99 1.76 9.72
CA LYS A 162 10.79 3.19 9.96
C LYS A 162 9.39 3.67 9.56
N ILE A 163 8.88 3.20 8.43
CA ILE A 163 7.51 3.47 7.97
C ILE A 163 6.52 2.93 8.98
N ASN A 164 6.70 1.69 9.47
CA ASN A 164 5.83 1.09 10.48
C ASN A 164 5.73 1.95 11.74
N GLU A 165 6.84 2.42 12.29
CA GLU A 165 6.84 3.29 13.47
C GLU A 165 6.09 4.60 13.22
N LEU A 166 6.33 5.24 12.07
CA LEU A 166 5.68 6.50 11.71
C LEU A 166 4.17 6.31 11.51
N MET A 167 3.78 5.27 10.78
CA MET A 167 2.37 4.98 10.50
C MET A 167 1.61 4.53 11.74
N LYS A 168 2.20 3.72 12.63
CA LYS A 168 1.58 3.37 13.92
C LYS A 168 1.23 4.62 14.71
N LYS A 169 2.19 5.54 14.87
CA LYS A 169 1.98 6.81 15.59
C LYS A 169 0.91 7.67 14.90
N PHE A 170 0.96 7.75 13.58
CA PHE A 170 0.01 8.52 12.80
C PHE A 170 -1.42 7.98 12.94
N PHE A 171 -1.64 6.69 12.72
CA PHE A 171 -2.97 6.10 12.83
C PHE A 171 -3.48 6.06 14.28
N ASP A 172 -2.60 5.85 15.26
CA ASP A 172 -2.96 5.93 16.67
C ASP A 172 -3.51 7.31 17.05
N SER A 173 -2.90 8.39 16.53
CA SER A 173 -3.40 9.77 16.71
C SER A 173 -4.76 10.03 16.07
N LYS A 174 -5.20 9.13 15.18
CA LYS A 174 -6.48 9.16 14.46
C LYS A 174 -7.51 8.18 15.02
N ASN A 175 -7.26 7.66 16.22
CA ASN A 175 -8.07 6.62 16.87
C ASN A 175 -8.22 5.35 16.02
N LEU A 176 -7.16 5.01 15.27
CA LEU A 176 -7.06 3.81 14.43
C LEU A 176 -5.90 2.94 14.88
N ILE A 177 -6.09 1.62 14.84
CA ILE A 177 -5.04 0.62 15.05
C ILE A 177 -4.54 0.16 13.69
N LEU A 178 -3.24 0.32 13.45
CA LEU A 178 -2.57 -0.28 12.30
C LEU A 178 -2.20 -1.72 12.63
N VAL A 179 -2.97 -2.66 12.12
CA VAL A 179 -2.78 -4.11 12.35
C VAL A 179 -1.64 -4.65 11.53
N ASP A 180 -1.72 -4.51 10.23
CA ASP A 180 -0.67 -4.81 9.27
C ASP A 180 -0.85 -3.97 8.01
N PHE A 181 0.16 -3.97 7.15
CA PHE A 181 0.08 -3.29 5.87
C PHE A 181 1.12 -3.81 4.88
N LYS A 182 0.79 -3.67 3.60
CA LYS A 182 1.66 -3.99 2.47
C LYS A 182 2.41 -2.76 2.00
N LEU A 183 3.67 -2.93 1.61
CA LEU A 183 4.51 -1.94 0.93
C LEU A 183 5.10 -2.55 -0.33
N GLU A 184 5.26 -1.74 -1.34
CA GLU A 184 6.06 -2.05 -2.52
C GLU A 184 7.14 -1.00 -2.71
N PHE A 185 8.31 -1.44 -3.16
CA PHE A 185 9.43 -0.55 -3.42
C PHE A 185 9.85 -0.64 -4.88
N GLY A 186 10.44 0.43 -5.38
CA GLY A 186 10.93 0.46 -6.75
C GLY A 186 12.29 1.13 -6.86
N ARG A 187 12.99 0.78 -7.93
CA ARG A 187 14.26 1.39 -8.33
C ARG A 187 13.99 2.65 -9.14
N CYS A 188 14.51 3.77 -8.68
CA CYS A 188 14.40 5.06 -9.35
C CYS A 188 15.77 5.72 -9.38
N LYS A 189 16.38 5.85 -10.56
CA LYS A 189 17.70 6.49 -10.74
C LYS A 189 18.76 5.96 -9.75
N GLY A 190 18.83 4.63 -9.63
CA GLY A 190 19.80 3.94 -8.76
C GLY A 190 19.50 3.99 -7.27
N LYS A 191 18.29 4.43 -6.87
CA LYS A 191 17.86 4.47 -5.48
C LYS A 191 16.59 3.65 -5.28
N ILE A 192 16.48 3.00 -4.13
CA ILE A 192 15.23 2.37 -3.67
C ILE A 192 14.33 3.44 -3.08
N ILE A 193 13.10 3.51 -3.56
CA ILE A 193 12.06 4.41 -3.06
C ILE A 193 10.76 3.65 -2.83
N LEU A 194 9.94 4.13 -1.89
CA LEU A 194 8.60 3.60 -1.66
C LEU A 194 7.70 3.94 -2.83
N ALA A 195 6.95 2.96 -3.30
CA ALA A 195 6.01 3.05 -4.40
C ALA A 195 4.63 2.53 -4.01
N ASP A 196 3.81 2.18 -4.98
CA ASP A 196 2.45 1.67 -4.84
C ASP A 196 1.53 2.65 -4.10
N GLU A 197 0.76 2.19 -3.14
CA GLU A 197 -0.17 2.98 -2.34
C GLU A 197 -0.16 2.55 -0.88
N ILE A 198 -0.59 3.45 -0.01
CA ILE A 198 -0.90 3.16 1.39
C ILE A 198 -2.33 3.62 1.64
N SER A 199 -3.26 2.67 1.70
CA SER A 199 -4.70 2.91 1.71
C SER A 199 -5.42 1.78 2.47
N PRO A 200 -6.74 1.86 2.67
CA PRO A 200 -7.50 0.74 3.23
C PRO A 200 -7.48 -0.54 2.39
N ASP A 201 -7.01 -0.47 1.13
CA ASP A 201 -6.77 -1.65 0.30
C ASP A 201 -5.51 -2.42 0.69
N THR A 202 -4.49 -1.70 1.16
CA THR A 202 -3.17 -2.24 1.52
C THR A 202 -2.90 -2.29 3.01
N CYS A 203 -3.76 -1.66 3.84
CA CYS A 203 -3.66 -1.65 5.30
C CYS A 203 -4.87 -2.35 5.93
N ARG A 204 -4.64 -3.12 7.01
CA ARG A 204 -5.70 -3.45 7.98
C ARG A 204 -5.73 -2.38 9.05
N LEU A 205 -6.87 -1.70 9.14
CA LEU A 205 -7.13 -0.63 10.08
C LEU A 205 -8.36 -0.97 10.92
N TRP A 206 -8.17 -1.03 12.24
CA TRP A 206 -9.28 -1.25 13.16
C TRP A 206 -9.56 0.01 13.97
N ASP A 207 -10.82 0.23 14.29
CA ASP A 207 -11.19 1.25 15.27
C ASP A 207 -10.53 0.95 16.62
N LYS A 208 -9.90 1.96 17.22
CA LYS A 208 -9.14 1.77 18.46
C LYS A 208 -10.04 1.41 19.65
N THR A 209 -11.26 1.91 19.66
CA THR A 209 -12.25 1.70 20.74
C THR A 209 -13.04 0.43 20.54
N THR A 210 -13.70 0.29 19.37
CA THR A 210 -14.64 -0.79 19.10
C THR A 210 -13.99 -2.05 18.53
N LYS A 211 -12.75 -1.95 18.03
CA LYS A 211 -12.02 -2.99 17.26
C LYS A 211 -12.69 -3.36 15.95
N GLU A 212 -13.64 -2.57 15.50
CA GLU A 212 -14.31 -2.76 14.22
C GLU A 212 -13.31 -2.60 13.07
N LYS A 213 -13.42 -3.46 12.05
CA LYS A 213 -12.58 -3.40 10.84
C LYS A 213 -13.04 -2.25 9.95
N LEU A 214 -12.11 -1.36 9.58
CA LEU A 214 -12.38 -0.18 8.74
C LEU A 214 -11.62 -0.22 7.40
N ASP A 215 -11.32 -1.40 6.91
CA ASP A 215 -10.49 -1.67 5.74
C ASP A 215 -11.13 -2.69 4.79
N LYS A 216 -10.37 -3.15 3.82
CA LYS A 216 -10.81 -4.09 2.78
C LYS A 216 -11.28 -5.45 3.33
N ASP A 217 -10.97 -5.80 4.58
CA ASP A 217 -11.48 -7.02 5.17
C ASP A 217 -13.01 -7.02 5.30
N ARG A 218 -13.64 -5.85 5.35
CA ARG A 218 -15.12 -5.77 5.25
C ARG A 218 -15.63 -6.33 3.93
N PHE A 219 -14.96 -6.00 2.82
CA PHE A 219 -15.29 -6.55 1.51
C PHE A 219 -14.91 -8.04 1.42
N ARG A 220 -13.73 -8.43 1.90
CA ARG A 220 -13.26 -9.83 1.86
C ARG A 220 -14.20 -10.78 2.59
N ARG A 221 -14.73 -10.35 3.76
CA ARG A 221 -15.49 -11.17 4.71
C ARG A 221 -17.01 -10.92 4.71
N ASP A 222 -17.53 -10.14 3.76
CA ASP A 222 -18.94 -9.77 3.64
C ASP A 222 -19.52 -9.12 4.92
N LEU A 223 -18.75 -8.25 5.58
CA LEU A 223 -19.17 -7.60 6.82
C LEU A 223 -20.12 -6.41 6.59
N GLY A 224 -20.40 -6.06 5.34
CA GLY A 224 -21.22 -4.91 4.97
C GLY A 224 -20.56 -3.55 5.25
N ASN A 225 -21.25 -2.47 4.91
CA ASN A 225 -20.84 -1.06 5.18
C ASN A 225 -19.40 -0.73 4.75
N VAL A 226 -18.95 -1.29 3.61
CA VAL A 226 -17.56 -1.13 3.14
C VAL A 226 -17.26 0.32 2.81
N GLU A 227 -18.16 0.98 2.05
CA GLU A 227 -18.03 2.39 1.66
C GLU A 227 -17.96 3.30 2.88
N SER A 228 -18.84 3.09 3.86
CA SER A 228 -18.88 3.88 5.11
C SER A 228 -17.57 3.75 5.90
N ALA A 229 -16.99 2.54 5.94
CA ALA A 229 -15.72 2.29 6.62
C ALA A 229 -14.56 3.06 5.95
N TYR A 230 -14.48 3.02 4.62
CA TYR A 230 -13.47 3.79 3.87
C TYR A 230 -13.63 5.30 4.06
N GLN A 231 -14.87 5.81 4.04
CA GLN A 231 -15.16 7.22 4.30
C GLN A 231 -14.76 7.62 5.72
N GLU A 232 -15.01 6.77 6.71
CA GLU A 232 -14.63 7.02 8.11
C GLU A 232 -13.11 7.09 8.28
N VAL A 233 -12.35 6.19 7.64
CA VAL A 233 -10.88 6.28 7.63
C VAL A 233 -10.42 7.59 6.99
N LEU A 234 -10.97 7.95 5.83
CA LEU A 234 -10.63 9.21 5.16
C LEU A 234 -10.91 10.41 6.08
N ARG A 235 -12.11 10.47 6.66
CA ARG A 235 -12.50 11.57 7.57
C ARG A 235 -11.49 11.73 8.70
N ARG A 236 -11.17 10.65 9.43
CA ARG A 236 -10.22 10.68 10.55
C ARG A 236 -8.81 11.08 10.13
N VAL A 237 -8.36 10.62 8.99
CA VAL A 237 -7.00 10.92 8.48
C VAL A 237 -6.86 12.37 8.05
N MET A 238 -7.94 12.98 7.55
CA MET A 238 -7.93 14.37 7.07
C MET A 238 -8.14 15.40 8.18
N GLU A 239 -8.69 15.02 9.31
CA GLU A 239 -8.74 15.83 10.54
C GLU A 239 -7.36 15.98 11.19
#